data_a89623a881a6f8807661acf994ababf0
#
_entry.id   a89623a881a6f8807661acf994ababf0
#
_cell.length_a   1.000
_cell.length_b   1.000
_cell.length_c   1.000
_cell.angle_alpha   90.00
_cell.angle_beta   90.00
_cell.angle_gamma   90.00
#
_symmetry.space_group_name_H-M   'P 1'
#
loop_
_entity.id
_entity.type
_entity.pdbx_description
1 polymer ?
#
loop_
_entity_poly.entity_id
_entity_poly.type
_entity_poly.pdbx_seq_one_letter_code
_entity_poly.pdbx_strand_id
1 'polypeptide(L)'
;FQSSCPRLLVPSQYQQPKNKELLIFESEQILAGKENQTIETKFDDLLFDLKDLKGETKIREVKTRINQNVFRQIVVANYSGKCAITGIDIPELLFASHIIPWSKNEDERLNPENGICLSALYDKAYDKGLIGLNEKYEILISSRLKKKQQNDYYGKYFSHLENSKLVMPQKYMPKKEFLQYHLDEIFEKNFIMNT
;
A
#
# COMPACT_ATOMS: atom_id res chain seq x y z
N PHE A 1 -16.94 46.62 1.50
CA PHE A 1 -15.55 46.28 1.16
C PHE A 1 -15.50 44.82 0.76
N GLN A 2 -15.59 44.55 -0.55
CA GLN A 2 -15.39 43.22 -1.14
C GLN A 2 -13.90 43.09 -1.44
N SER A 3 -13.22 42.17 -0.75
CA SER A 3 -11.86 41.78 -1.09
C SER A 3 -11.90 40.63 -2.09
N SER A 4 -11.57 40.93 -3.32
CA SER A 4 -11.36 39.97 -4.41
C SER A 4 -10.06 39.21 -4.18
N CYS A 5 -10.17 37.92 -3.89
CA CYS A 5 -9.04 36.99 -3.89
C CYS A 5 -8.65 36.66 -5.35
N PRO A 6 -7.39 36.76 -5.77
CA PRO A 6 -7.00 36.42 -7.13
C PRO A 6 -7.11 34.91 -7.35
N ARG A 7 -7.88 34.51 -8.38
CA ARG A 7 -7.90 33.12 -8.88
C ARG A 7 -6.51 32.75 -9.38
N LEU A 8 -5.86 31.81 -8.71
CA LEU A 8 -4.69 31.13 -9.24
C LEU A 8 -5.12 30.36 -10.50
N LEU A 9 -4.58 30.75 -11.64
CA LEU A 9 -4.68 30.02 -12.89
C LEU A 9 -3.91 28.71 -12.74
N VAL A 10 -4.63 27.61 -12.59
CA VAL A 10 -4.06 26.27 -12.66
C VAL A 10 -3.71 25.98 -14.12
N PRO A 11 -2.47 25.58 -14.46
CA PRO A 11 -2.12 25.25 -15.83
C PRO A 11 -3.03 24.12 -16.35
N SER A 12 -3.54 24.27 -17.57
CA SER A 12 -4.49 23.38 -18.26
C SER A 12 -3.94 21.98 -18.61
N GLN A 13 -2.79 21.58 -18.06
CA GLN A 13 -2.14 20.29 -18.31
C GLN A 13 -2.41 19.22 -17.24
N TYR A 14 -3.07 19.55 -16.14
CA TYR A 14 -3.57 18.53 -15.21
C TYR A 14 -4.93 18.03 -15.70
N GLN A 15 -4.92 17.14 -16.69
CA GLN A 15 -6.09 16.31 -16.97
C GLN A 15 -6.38 15.47 -15.73
N GLN A 16 -7.59 15.63 -15.19
CA GLN A 16 -8.09 14.79 -14.12
C GLN A 16 -7.97 13.32 -14.53
N PRO A 17 -7.62 12.40 -13.61
CA PRO A 17 -7.52 10.99 -13.92
C PRO A 17 -8.85 10.54 -14.52
N LYS A 18 -8.75 9.95 -15.72
CA LYS A 18 -9.86 9.33 -16.41
C LYS A 18 -10.61 8.41 -15.46
N ASN A 19 -11.91 8.47 -15.57
CA ASN A 19 -12.96 7.76 -14.88
C ASN A 19 -12.50 6.56 -14.01
N LYS A 20 -12.93 6.50 -12.76
CA LYS A 20 -12.62 5.44 -11.77
C LYS A 20 -12.82 4.03 -12.34
N GLU A 21 -13.82 3.86 -13.22
CA GLU A 21 -14.10 2.61 -13.94
C GLU A 21 -13.00 2.22 -14.93
N LEU A 22 -12.36 3.20 -15.59
CA LEU A 22 -11.28 2.94 -16.54
C LEU A 22 -10.00 2.47 -15.80
N LEU A 23 -9.70 3.04 -14.64
CA LEU A 23 -8.56 2.62 -13.81
C LEU A 23 -8.77 1.21 -13.22
N ILE A 24 -10.00 0.87 -12.85
CA ILE A 24 -10.37 -0.48 -12.42
C ILE A 24 -10.24 -1.46 -13.59
N PHE A 25 -10.74 -1.11 -14.76
CA PHE A 25 -10.65 -1.93 -15.98
C PHE A 25 -9.19 -2.12 -16.43
N GLU A 26 -8.37 -1.08 -16.43
CA GLU A 26 -6.93 -1.16 -16.72
C GLU A 26 -6.19 -2.02 -15.68
N SER A 27 -6.53 -1.91 -14.39
CA SER A 27 -5.95 -2.76 -13.36
C SER A 27 -6.39 -4.22 -13.47
N GLU A 28 -7.62 -4.48 -13.88
CA GLU A 28 -8.13 -5.84 -14.13
C GLU A 28 -7.49 -6.52 -15.33
N GLN A 29 -7.17 -5.78 -16.39
CA GLN A 29 -6.45 -6.31 -17.54
C GLN A 29 -4.98 -6.63 -17.22
N ILE A 30 -4.34 -5.79 -16.42
CA ILE A 30 -2.99 -6.03 -15.89
C ILE A 30 -2.94 -7.34 -15.10
N LEU A 31 -3.96 -7.59 -14.26
CA LEU A 31 -4.04 -8.78 -13.41
C LEU A 31 -4.47 -10.04 -14.16
N ALA A 32 -5.14 -9.91 -15.32
CA ALA A 32 -5.52 -11.05 -16.14
C ALA A 32 -4.37 -11.65 -16.98
N GLY A 33 -3.15 -11.14 -16.86
CA GLY A 33 -1.97 -11.62 -17.58
C GLY A 33 -2.02 -11.38 -19.10
N LYS A 34 -2.99 -10.59 -19.58
CA LYS A 34 -3.18 -10.35 -21.01
C LYS A 34 -2.40 -9.16 -21.58
N GLU A 35 -1.73 -8.36 -20.71
CA GLU A 35 -1.01 -7.16 -21.12
C GLU A 35 0.32 -6.93 -20.40
N ASN A 36 1.18 -7.94 -20.31
CA ASN A 36 2.60 -7.67 -20.09
C ASN A 36 3.14 -6.72 -21.18
N GLN A 37 2.62 -6.80 -22.41
CA GLN A 37 3.04 -5.93 -23.51
C GLN A 37 2.70 -4.45 -23.31
N THR A 38 1.55 -4.10 -22.74
CA THR A 38 1.16 -2.67 -22.56
C THR A 38 1.89 -2.04 -21.40
N ILE A 39 2.21 -2.81 -20.36
CA ILE A 39 3.06 -2.33 -19.24
C ILE A 39 4.50 -2.18 -19.75
N GLU A 40 5.01 -3.15 -20.48
CA GLU A 40 6.34 -3.09 -21.07
C GLU A 40 6.46 -1.96 -22.08
N THR A 41 5.46 -1.69 -22.93
CA THR A 41 5.47 -0.58 -23.89
C THR A 41 5.38 0.77 -23.19
N LYS A 42 4.52 0.93 -22.19
CA LYS A 42 4.50 2.16 -21.36
C LYS A 42 5.79 2.33 -20.54
N PHE A 43 6.40 1.22 -20.14
CA PHE A 43 7.72 1.20 -19.50
C PHE A 43 8.81 1.61 -20.45
N ASP A 44 8.78 1.11 -21.69
CA ASP A 44 9.77 1.41 -22.72
C ASP A 44 9.63 2.86 -23.20
N ASP A 45 8.42 3.40 -23.32
CA ASP A 45 8.17 4.81 -23.63
C ASP A 45 8.69 5.73 -22.52
N LEU A 46 8.45 5.39 -21.23
CA LEU A 46 9.02 6.10 -20.10
C LEU A 46 10.55 5.97 -20.01
N LEU A 47 11.10 4.81 -20.38
CA LEU A 47 12.55 4.61 -20.47
C LEU A 47 13.19 5.34 -21.65
N PHE A 48 12.44 5.58 -22.73
CA PHE A 48 12.90 6.36 -23.87
C PHE A 48 13.11 7.83 -23.49
N ASP A 49 12.21 8.41 -22.69
CA ASP A 49 12.36 9.76 -22.12
C ASP A 49 13.50 9.86 -21.09
N LEU A 50 14.01 8.71 -20.58
CA LEU A 50 15.08 8.65 -19.60
C LEU A 50 16.46 8.37 -20.19
N LYS A 51 16.61 8.32 -21.52
CA LYS A 51 17.91 8.05 -22.21
C LYS A 51 19.01 9.05 -21.88
N ASP A 52 18.69 10.21 -21.37
CA ASP A 52 19.66 11.22 -20.91
C ASP A 52 20.12 11.01 -19.45
N LEU A 53 19.56 10.03 -18.73
CA LEU A 53 19.96 9.71 -17.37
C LEU A 53 21.10 8.69 -17.35
N LYS A 54 22.31 9.18 -17.18
CA LYS A 54 23.53 8.34 -17.04
C LYS A 54 23.45 7.47 -15.77
N GLY A 55 23.45 6.14 -15.96
CA GLY A 55 23.75 5.14 -14.93
C GLY A 55 22.64 4.12 -14.65
N GLU A 56 23.01 2.83 -14.65
CA GLU A 56 22.12 1.68 -14.37
C GLU A 56 21.36 1.80 -13.03
N THR A 57 21.99 2.39 -12.03
CA THR A 57 21.41 2.63 -10.70
C THR A 57 20.17 3.53 -10.80
N LYS A 58 20.21 4.62 -11.58
CA LYS A 58 19.09 5.53 -11.73
C LYS A 58 17.91 4.88 -12.45
N ILE A 59 18.18 4.10 -13.49
CA ILE A 59 17.14 3.35 -14.23
C ILE A 59 16.46 2.35 -13.30
N ARG A 60 17.21 1.65 -12.47
CA ARG A 60 16.66 0.69 -11.49
C ARG A 60 15.80 1.39 -10.43
N GLU A 61 16.22 2.54 -9.93
CA GLU A 61 15.43 3.34 -8.98
C GLU A 61 14.12 3.82 -9.58
N VAL A 62 14.14 4.28 -10.83
CA VAL A 62 12.95 4.75 -11.53
C VAL A 62 11.97 3.60 -11.76
N LYS A 63 12.43 2.44 -12.26
CA LYS A 63 11.61 1.23 -12.40
C LYS A 63 10.95 0.83 -11.07
N THR A 64 11.72 0.85 -9.98
CA THR A 64 11.21 0.52 -8.66
C THR A 64 10.10 1.48 -8.22
N ARG A 65 10.27 2.78 -8.43
CA ARG A 65 9.26 3.81 -8.08
C ARG A 65 7.97 3.67 -8.89
N ILE A 66 8.09 3.38 -10.19
CA ILE A 66 6.93 3.14 -11.06
C ILE A 66 6.15 1.93 -10.57
N ASN A 67 6.83 0.81 -10.32
CA ASN A 67 6.19 -0.41 -9.83
C ASN A 67 5.51 -0.21 -8.47
N GLN A 68 6.14 0.52 -7.55
CA GLN A 68 5.53 0.87 -6.25
C GLN A 68 4.27 1.74 -6.42
N ASN A 69 4.29 2.67 -7.38
CA ASN A 69 3.12 3.50 -7.66
C ASN A 69 1.97 2.69 -8.27
N VAL A 70 2.27 1.78 -9.21
CA VAL A 70 1.29 0.86 -9.79
C VAL A 70 0.67 -0.03 -8.72
N PHE A 71 1.49 -0.68 -7.90
CA PHE A 71 1.01 -1.50 -6.78
C PHE A 71 0.09 -0.71 -5.84
N ARG A 72 0.51 0.52 -5.46
CA ARG A 72 -0.30 1.39 -4.61
C ARG A 72 -1.67 1.68 -5.22
N GLN A 73 -1.72 2.01 -6.51
CA GLN A 73 -2.99 2.29 -7.19
C GLN A 73 -3.92 1.07 -7.18
N ILE A 74 -3.39 -0.12 -7.47
CA ILE A 74 -4.16 -1.37 -7.48
C ILE A 74 -4.70 -1.68 -6.08
N VAL A 75 -3.86 -1.64 -5.05
CA VAL A 75 -4.28 -1.97 -3.69
C VAL A 75 -5.29 -0.96 -3.15
N VAL A 76 -5.05 0.35 -3.33
CA VAL A 76 -6.01 1.38 -2.88
C VAL A 76 -7.35 1.23 -3.60
N ALA A 77 -7.36 0.95 -4.91
CA ALA A 77 -8.60 0.69 -5.65
C ALA A 77 -9.32 -0.56 -5.14
N ASN A 78 -8.59 -1.65 -4.86
CA ASN A 78 -9.14 -2.90 -4.33
C ASN A 78 -9.86 -2.72 -2.98
N TYR A 79 -9.42 -1.75 -2.17
CA TYR A 79 -10.06 -1.37 -0.90
C TYR A 79 -11.00 -0.15 -1.04
N SER A 80 -11.44 0.19 -2.25
CA SER A 80 -12.36 1.33 -2.52
C SER A 80 -11.85 2.68 -2.00
N GLY A 81 -10.53 2.88 -1.99
CA GLY A 81 -9.91 4.10 -1.49
C GLY A 81 -10.04 4.31 0.02
N LYS A 82 -10.12 3.21 0.81
CA LYS A 82 -10.28 3.30 2.28
C LYS A 82 -9.27 2.43 3.02
N CYS A 83 -8.85 2.92 4.18
CA CYS A 83 -8.05 2.13 5.11
C CYS A 83 -8.86 0.93 5.63
N ALA A 84 -8.28 -0.28 5.55
CA ALA A 84 -8.93 -1.52 6.00
C ALA A 84 -9.20 -1.59 7.51
N ILE A 85 -8.54 -0.74 8.31
CA ILE A 85 -8.73 -0.70 9.78
C ILE A 85 -9.64 0.44 10.19
N THR A 86 -9.39 1.65 9.67
CA THR A 86 -10.04 2.88 10.17
C THR A 86 -11.15 3.41 9.28
N GLY A 87 -11.21 2.95 8.03
CA GLY A 87 -12.12 3.53 7.04
C GLY A 87 -11.72 4.92 6.53
N ILE A 88 -10.57 5.47 6.96
CA ILE A 88 -10.05 6.75 6.41
C ILE A 88 -9.97 6.65 4.90
N ASP A 89 -10.51 7.67 4.21
CA ASP A 89 -10.61 7.77 2.75
C ASP A 89 -9.89 9.00 2.17
N ILE A 90 -8.91 9.50 2.90
CA ILE A 90 -8.05 10.62 2.48
C ILE A 90 -6.84 10.01 1.75
N PRO A 91 -6.68 10.20 0.41
CA PRO A 91 -5.67 9.52 -0.40
C PRO A 91 -4.23 9.74 0.08
N GLU A 92 -3.94 10.93 0.62
CA GLU A 92 -2.62 11.31 1.13
C GLU A 92 -2.21 10.55 2.39
N LEU A 93 -3.19 10.01 3.12
CA LEU A 93 -2.98 9.23 4.35
C LEU A 93 -3.01 7.72 4.10
N LEU A 94 -3.27 7.26 2.86
CA LEU A 94 -3.36 5.85 2.52
C LEU A 94 -2.06 5.31 1.97
N PHE A 95 -1.70 4.12 2.43
CA PHE A 95 -0.54 3.34 2.01
C PHE A 95 -0.97 1.96 1.54
N ALA A 96 -0.27 1.44 0.53
CA ALA A 96 -0.37 0.06 0.13
C ALA A 96 0.74 -0.73 0.86
N SER A 97 0.39 -1.31 2.00
CA SER A 97 1.30 -2.12 2.80
C SER A 97 1.52 -3.47 2.15
N HIS A 98 2.77 -3.85 1.87
CA HIS A 98 3.10 -5.21 1.45
C HIS A 98 3.06 -6.17 2.64
N ILE A 99 2.45 -7.33 2.45
CA ILE A 99 2.43 -8.40 3.45
C ILE A 99 3.79 -9.08 3.49
N ILE A 100 4.26 -9.59 2.33
CA ILE A 100 5.65 -9.99 2.13
C ILE A 100 6.42 -8.76 1.65
N PRO A 101 7.48 -8.31 2.35
CA PRO A 101 8.20 -7.10 1.98
C PRO A 101 8.74 -7.11 0.56
N TRP A 102 8.71 -5.96 -0.10
CA TRP A 102 9.21 -5.73 -1.46
C TRP A 102 10.58 -6.36 -1.76
N SER A 103 11.48 -6.33 -0.79
CA SER A 103 12.84 -6.85 -0.93
C SER A 103 12.96 -8.37 -0.86
N LYS A 104 11.91 -9.08 -0.44
CA LYS A 104 11.95 -10.52 -0.15
C LYS A 104 11.42 -11.39 -1.28
N ASN A 105 10.50 -10.89 -2.09
CA ASN A 105 9.92 -11.64 -3.19
C ASN A 105 9.65 -10.72 -4.38
N GLU A 106 10.38 -10.92 -5.48
CA GLU A 106 10.25 -10.08 -6.68
C GLU A 106 8.97 -10.37 -7.46
N ASP A 107 8.54 -11.63 -7.48
CA ASP A 107 7.38 -12.07 -8.26
C ASP A 107 6.06 -11.55 -7.66
N GLU A 108 6.03 -11.34 -6.34
CA GLU A 108 4.84 -10.90 -5.62
C GLU A 108 4.77 -9.37 -5.38
N ARG A 109 5.67 -8.61 -6.01
CA ARG A 109 5.75 -7.14 -5.82
C ARG A 109 4.51 -6.40 -6.28
N LEU A 110 3.89 -6.85 -7.37
CA LEU A 110 2.70 -6.24 -7.96
C LEU A 110 1.42 -7.02 -7.68
N ASN A 111 1.52 -8.16 -6.97
CA ASN A 111 0.37 -8.98 -6.65
C ASN A 111 -0.53 -8.26 -5.63
N PRO A 112 -1.79 -7.92 -5.96
CA PRO A 112 -2.70 -7.24 -5.04
C PRO A 112 -3.08 -8.10 -3.82
N GLU A 113 -2.97 -9.42 -3.90
CA GLU A 113 -3.18 -10.34 -2.77
C GLU A 113 -2.03 -10.28 -1.75
N ASN A 114 -0.92 -9.61 -2.12
CA ASN A 114 0.20 -9.25 -1.24
C ASN A 114 0.05 -7.85 -0.66
N GLY A 115 -1.14 -7.23 -0.74
CA GLY A 115 -1.35 -5.84 -0.38
C GLY A 115 -2.52 -5.60 0.54
N ILE A 116 -2.35 -4.65 1.48
CA ILE A 116 -3.40 -4.15 2.37
C ILE A 116 -3.39 -2.63 2.33
N CYS A 117 -4.57 -2.00 2.15
CA CYS A 117 -4.68 -0.55 2.22
C CYS A 117 -4.79 -0.09 3.68
N LEU A 118 -3.77 0.57 4.18
CA LEU A 118 -3.69 1.03 5.56
C LEU A 118 -3.44 2.55 5.64
N SER A 119 -3.88 3.19 6.71
CA SER A 119 -3.43 4.55 7.03
C SER A 119 -2.01 4.54 7.60
N ALA A 120 -1.31 5.67 7.52
CA ALA A 120 0.11 5.80 7.84
C ALA A 120 0.53 5.18 9.20
N LEU A 121 -0.29 5.36 10.25
CA LEU A 121 -0.01 4.78 11.56
C LEU A 121 -0.01 3.25 11.52
N TYR A 122 -1.03 2.67 10.90
CA TYR A 122 -1.21 1.22 10.87
C TYR A 122 -0.33 0.54 9.83
N ASP A 123 -0.01 1.20 8.71
CA ASP A 123 1.04 0.79 7.80
C ASP A 123 2.37 0.61 8.54
N LYS A 124 2.76 1.64 9.29
CA LYS A 124 4.01 1.58 10.05
C LYS A 124 3.98 0.56 11.18
N ALA A 125 2.83 0.40 11.84
CA ALA A 125 2.67 -0.60 12.91
C ALA A 125 2.75 -2.02 12.34
N TYR A 126 2.17 -2.27 11.17
CA TYR A 126 2.22 -3.55 10.46
C TYR A 126 3.64 -3.88 9.99
N ASP A 127 4.29 -2.97 9.26
CA ASP A 127 5.68 -3.10 8.82
C ASP A 127 6.67 -3.43 9.95
N LYS A 128 6.41 -2.88 11.13
CA LYS A 128 7.26 -3.09 12.31
C LYS A 128 6.84 -4.27 13.18
N GLY A 129 5.88 -5.08 12.73
CA GLY A 129 5.41 -6.24 13.46
C GLY A 129 4.78 -5.91 14.81
N LEU A 130 4.28 -4.68 14.98
CA LEU A 130 3.54 -4.26 16.18
C LEU A 130 2.09 -4.76 16.12
N ILE A 131 1.54 -4.89 14.92
CA ILE A 131 0.29 -5.56 14.62
C ILE A 131 0.51 -6.63 13.57
N GLY A 132 -0.29 -7.66 13.58
CA GLY A 132 -0.31 -8.75 12.60
C GLY A 132 -1.73 -9.13 12.24
N LEU A 133 -1.90 -10.06 11.31
CA LEU A 133 -3.19 -10.60 10.89
C LEU A 133 -3.13 -12.12 10.91
N ASN A 134 -4.15 -12.75 11.48
CA ASN A 134 -4.29 -14.21 11.40
C ASN A 134 -5.04 -14.64 10.11
N GLU A 135 -5.16 -15.93 9.88
CA GLU A 135 -5.87 -16.51 8.72
C GLU A 135 -7.36 -16.16 8.65
N LYS A 136 -7.96 -15.67 9.74
CA LYS A 136 -9.34 -15.19 9.80
C LYS A 136 -9.45 -13.70 9.53
N TYR A 137 -8.32 -13.05 9.15
CA TYR A 137 -8.20 -11.62 8.96
C TYR A 137 -8.49 -10.81 10.24
N GLU A 138 -8.24 -11.40 11.41
CA GLU A 138 -8.36 -10.73 12.69
C GLU A 138 -7.02 -10.10 13.07
N ILE A 139 -7.07 -8.91 13.65
CA ILE A 139 -5.88 -8.15 14.03
C ILE A 139 -5.30 -8.70 15.32
N LEU A 140 -4.00 -9.00 15.28
CA LEU A 140 -3.22 -9.39 16.44
C LEU A 140 -2.37 -8.20 16.92
N ILE A 141 -2.28 -8.02 18.23
CA ILE A 141 -1.46 -6.98 18.85
C ILE A 141 -0.22 -7.64 19.46
N SER A 142 0.97 -7.14 19.13
CA SER A 142 2.22 -7.67 19.65
C SER A 142 2.36 -7.51 21.17
N SER A 143 3.09 -8.41 21.80
CA SER A 143 3.42 -8.35 23.23
C SER A 143 4.13 -7.03 23.61
N ARG A 144 4.97 -6.52 22.68
CA ARG A 144 5.64 -5.23 22.82
C ARG A 144 4.67 -4.06 22.95
N LEU A 145 3.62 -4.05 22.12
CA LEU A 145 2.63 -3.00 22.15
C LEU A 145 1.70 -3.15 23.37
N LYS A 146 1.35 -4.39 23.75
CA LYS A 146 0.57 -4.68 24.97
C LYS A 146 1.27 -4.23 26.25
N LYS A 147 2.61 -4.26 26.33
CA LYS A 147 3.36 -3.70 27.47
C LYS A 147 3.14 -2.20 27.65
N LYS A 148 2.56 -1.52 26.67
CA LYS A 148 2.23 -0.09 26.72
C LYS A 148 0.76 0.22 27.02
N GLN A 149 0.00 -0.77 27.48
CA GLN A 149 -1.46 -0.66 27.72
C GLN A 149 -1.86 0.41 28.75
N GLN A 150 -0.93 0.83 29.61
CA GLN A 150 -1.15 1.89 30.60
C GLN A 150 -1.08 3.31 30.00
N ASN A 151 -0.64 3.45 28.73
CA ASN A 151 -0.52 4.73 28.09
C ASN A 151 -1.79 5.08 27.33
N ASP A 152 -2.22 6.32 27.38
CA ASP A 152 -3.46 6.83 26.75
C ASP A 152 -3.52 6.53 25.24
N TYR A 153 -2.39 6.62 24.54
CA TYR A 153 -2.33 6.33 23.11
C TYR A 153 -2.66 4.87 22.79
N TYR A 154 -2.35 3.92 23.71
CA TYR A 154 -2.71 2.52 23.49
C TYR A 154 -4.23 2.35 23.49
N GLY A 155 -4.91 2.88 24.49
CA GLY A 155 -6.37 2.88 24.56
C GLY A 155 -7.01 3.52 23.32
N LYS A 156 -6.46 4.66 22.89
CA LYS A 156 -6.99 5.44 21.77
C LYS A 156 -6.81 4.77 20.41
N TYR A 157 -5.66 4.14 20.14
CA TYR A 157 -5.30 3.72 18.79
C TYR A 157 -5.22 2.20 18.61
N PHE A 158 -5.06 1.40 19.66
CA PHE A 158 -4.73 -0.02 19.52
C PHE A 158 -5.64 -0.98 20.29
N SER A 159 -6.12 -0.64 21.49
CA SER A 159 -6.85 -1.60 22.36
C SER A 159 -8.09 -2.19 21.69
N HIS A 160 -8.82 -1.39 20.93
CA HIS A 160 -10.05 -1.79 20.24
C HIS A 160 -9.81 -2.65 18.99
N LEU A 161 -8.56 -2.77 18.54
CA LEU A 161 -8.21 -3.53 17.34
C LEU A 161 -8.04 -5.02 17.61
N GLU A 162 -7.70 -5.41 18.84
CA GLU A 162 -7.41 -6.81 19.14
C GLU A 162 -8.60 -7.71 18.81
N ASN A 163 -8.36 -8.71 17.98
CA ASN A 163 -9.37 -9.64 17.45
C ASN A 163 -10.47 -8.99 16.59
N SER A 164 -10.37 -7.68 16.27
CA SER A 164 -11.24 -7.08 15.26
C SER A 164 -10.83 -7.53 13.86
N LYS A 165 -11.81 -7.61 12.94
CA LYS A 165 -11.56 -7.99 11.54
C LYS A 165 -11.26 -6.79 10.70
N LEU A 166 -10.39 -6.98 9.70
CA LEU A 166 -10.22 -6.02 8.63
C LEU A 166 -11.52 -5.80 7.85
N VAL A 167 -11.71 -4.60 7.34
CA VAL A 167 -12.63 -4.38 6.22
C VAL A 167 -12.03 -5.04 4.99
N MET A 168 -12.76 -6.01 4.44
CA MET A 168 -12.26 -6.83 3.34
C MET A 168 -12.26 -6.07 2.02
N PRO A 169 -11.30 -6.38 1.11
CA PRO A 169 -11.24 -5.78 -0.21
C PRO A 169 -12.35 -6.28 -1.13
N GLN A 170 -12.53 -5.61 -2.28
CA GLN A 170 -13.60 -5.95 -3.22
C GLN A 170 -13.33 -7.26 -3.99
N LYS A 171 -12.09 -7.54 -4.37
CA LYS A 171 -11.77 -8.65 -5.30
C LYS A 171 -10.61 -9.51 -4.83
N TYR A 172 -9.46 -8.93 -4.59
CA TYR A 172 -8.22 -9.66 -4.30
C TYR A 172 -8.00 -9.71 -2.79
N MET A 173 -8.36 -10.86 -2.19
CA MET A 173 -8.17 -11.10 -0.77
C MET A 173 -6.69 -11.31 -0.45
N PRO A 174 -6.18 -10.80 0.68
CA PRO A 174 -4.85 -11.15 1.14
C PRO A 174 -4.68 -12.67 1.24
N LYS A 175 -3.63 -13.22 0.62
CA LYS A 175 -3.35 -14.66 0.70
C LYS A 175 -3.00 -15.07 2.11
N LYS A 176 -3.57 -16.17 2.59
CA LYS A 176 -3.32 -16.70 3.94
C LYS A 176 -1.87 -17.09 4.14
N GLU A 177 -1.22 -17.63 3.13
CA GLU A 177 0.20 -17.98 3.15
C GLU A 177 1.08 -16.73 3.36
N PHE A 178 0.69 -15.57 2.80
CA PHE A 178 1.40 -14.32 3.00
C PHE A 178 1.18 -13.76 4.40
N LEU A 179 -0.05 -13.88 4.94
CA LEU A 179 -0.34 -13.52 6.32
C LEU A 179 0.48 -14.38 7.30
N GLN A 180 0.56 -15.69 7.04
CA GLN A 180 1.38 -16.59 7.84
C GLN A 180 2.86 -16.22 7.77
N TYR A 181 3.39 -15.94 6.56
CA TYR A 181 4.76 -15.43 6.40
C TYR A 181 5.01 -14.18 7.26
N HIS A 182 4.07 -13.21 7.25
CA HIS A 182 4.21 -12.00 8.06
C HIS A 182 4.24 -12.32 9.56
N LEU A 183 3.41 -13.26 10.03
CA LEU A 183 3.43 -13.70 11.43
C LEU A 183 4.75 -14.38 11.79
N ASP A 184 5.27 -15.22 10.89
CA ASP A 184 6.48 -16.00 11.13
C ASP A 184 7.76 -15.17 11.02
N GLU A 185 7.81 -14.16 10.14
CA GLU A 185 9.04 -13.47 9.82
C GLU A 185 9.10 -12.00 10.30
N ILE A 186 7.96 -11.37 10.59
CA ILE A 186 7.91 -9.93 10.87
C ILE A 186 7.25 -9.64 12.21
N PHE A 187 6.08 -10.24 12.45
CA PHE A 187 5.32 -10.01 13.67
C PHE A 187 6.13 -10.42 14.90
N GLU A 188 6.29 -9.52 15.86
CA GLU A 188 7.08 -9.65 17.08
C GLU A 188 8.60 -9.83 16.91
N LYS A 189 9.12 -10.17 15.71
CA LYS A 189 10.55 -10.50 15.52
C LYS A 189 11.48 -9.28 15.42
N ASN A 190 10.99 -8.12 15.02
CA ASN A 190 11.80 -6.91 14.95
C ASN A 190 12.33 -6.41 16.33
N PHE A 191 12.14 -7.21 17.39
CA PHE A 191 12.57 -6.88 18.75
C PHE A 191 13.99 -7.35 19.09
N ILE A 192 14.53 -8.35 18.37
CA ILE A 192 15.78 -9.04 18.75
C ILE A 192 17.04 -8.32 18.27
N MET A 193 16.94 -7.35 17.34
CA MET A 193 18.13 -6.74 16.72
C MET A 193 18.63 -5.44 17.37
N ASN A 194 18.05 -4.95 18.48
CA ASN A 194 18.45 -3.68 19.10
C ASN A 194 18.61 -3.77 20.64
N THR A 195 19.03 -4.89 21.18
CA THR A 195 19.46 -5.01 22.58
C THR A 195 20.96 -5.29 22.65
#